data_97b698ebf7230d5846a8bb9f193d553e
#
_entry.id   97b698ebf7230d5846a8bb9f193d553e
#
_cell.length_a   1.000
_cell.length_b   1.000
_cell.length_c   1.000
_cell.angle_alpha   90.00
_cell.angle_beta   90.00
_cell.angle_gamma   90.00
#
_symmetry.space_group_name_H-M   'P 1'
#
loop_
_entity.id
_entity.type
_entity.pdbx_description
1 polymer ?
#
loop_
_entity_poly.entity_id
_entity_poly.type
_entity_poly.pdbx_seq_one_letter_code
_entity_poly.pdbx_strand_id
1 'polypeptide(L)'
;KVNGNFIYSLESYLKYDSSYKDKTGIKNNSVVKYFKNFKTVCNYCMKIDLIDKNPFNKYSGKLNVSEAIFLTQNELDKIEKKIIESERLNRVRDIFLFSCYTGYAPVDACNLTIDNLIQDNLGNFWIMTERQKTGIKSNVPVLGPTLRIIKKYEGISEKLIPKLSNQKMNAYLKEIAEVCEIEKELTFHIAQHTFATTVTLTNGVPIESVS
;
A
#
# COMPACT_ATOMS: atom_id res chain seq x y z
N LYS A 1 -32.42 -17.52 14.15
CA LYS A 1 -32.99 -16.35 13.45
C LYS A 1 -31.96 -15.23 13.48
N VAL A 2 -31.63 -14.67 12.33
CA VAL A 2 -30.69 -13.54 12.23
C VAL A 2 -31.45 -12.26 12.63
N ASN A 3 -31.09 -11.71 13.78
CA ASN A 3 -31.67 -10.48 14.32
C ASN A 3 -30.59 -9.58 14.92
N GLY A 4 -30.94 -8.43 15.49
CA GLY A 4 -29.98 -7.49 16.08
C GLY A 4 -29.11 -8.12 17.20
N ASN A 5 -29.70 -8.95 18.07
CA ASN A 5 -28.95 -9.63 19.14
C ASN A 5 -27.91 -10.59 18.56
N PHE A 6 -28.28 -11.31 17.49
CA PHE A 6 -27.30 -12.18 16.78
C PHE A 6 -26.12 -11.39 16.27
N ILE A 7 -26.31 -10.18 15.73
CA ILE A 7 -25.22 -9.34 15.22
C ILE A 7 -24.24 -8.98 16.35
N TYR A 8 -24.74 -8.55 17.51
CA TYR A 8 -23.88 -8.22 18.66
C TYR A 8 -23.16 -9.46 19.23
N SER A 9 -23.87 -10.60 19.34
CA SER A 9 -23.24 -11.85 19.79
C SER A 9 -22.16 -12.33 18.82
N LEU A 10 -22.38 -12.19 17.51
CA LEU A 10 -21.39 -12.53 16.49
C LEU A 10 -20.19 -11.57 16.54
N GLU A 11 -20.40 -10.29 16.81
CA GLU A 11 -19.33 -9.33 16.99
C GLU A 11 -18.42 -9.73 18.17
N SER A 12 -19.04 -10.02 19.32
CA SER A 12 -18.33 -10.47 20.52
C SER A 12 -17.52 -11.75 20.24
N TYR A 13 -18.19 -12.75 19.67
CA TYR A 13 -17.51 -13.99 19.29
C TYR A 13 -16.31 -13.76 18.37
N LEU A 14 -16.47 -12.95 17.31
CA LEU A 14 -15.39 -12.69 16.37
C LEU A 14 -14.22 -11.94 17.02
N LYS A 15 -14.51 -11.03 17.96
CA LYS A 15 -13.46 -10.23 18.63
C LYS A 15 -12.69 -11.02 19.70
N TYR A 16 -13.37 -11.93 20.40
CA TYR A 16 -12.80 -12.50 21.62
C TYR A 16 -12.67 -14.03 21.62
N ASP A 17 -13.56 -14.74 20.94
CA ASP A 17 -13.66 -16.20 21.07
C ASP A 17 -13.26 -16.95 19.78
N SER A 18 -13.30 -16.30 18.63
CA SER A 18 -12.93 -16.95 17.37
C SER A 18 -11.44 -17.28 17.35
N SER A 19 -11.09 -18.49 16.92
CA SER A 19 -9.69 -18.91 16.82
C SER A 19 -9.36 -19.40 15.42
N TYR A 20 -8.19 -19.01 14.91
CA TYR A 20 -7.64 -19.49 13.66
C TYR A 20 -6.10 -19.46 13.71
N LYS A 21 -5.44 -20.63 13.48
CA LYS A 21 -3.98 -20.75 13.46
C LYS A 21 -3.30 -20.05 14.65
N ASP A 22 -3.56 -20.48 15.85
CA ASP A 22 -2.98 -19.99 17.11
C ASP A 22 -3.25 -18.51 17.43
N LYS A 23 -4.18 -17.88 16.72
CA LYS A 23 -4.64 -16.50 17.00
C LYS A 23 -6.07 -16.52 17.51
N THR A 24 -6.28 -15.90 18.65
CA THR A 24 -7.62 -15.71 19.23
C THR A 24 -8.11 -14.29 18.92
N GLY A 25 -9.34 -14.20 18.45
CA GLY A 25 -10.01 -12.94 18.12
C GLY A 25 -9.54 -12.29 16.82
N ILE A 26 -10.39 -11.47 16.27
CA ILE A 26 -10.15 -10.70 15.04
C ILE A 26 -10.13 -9.21 15.40
N LYS A 27 -9.18 -8.45 14.82
CA LYS A 27 -9.09 -6.99 15.03
C LYS A 27 -10.37 -6.28 14.64
N ASN A 28 -10.77 -5.27 15.42
CA ASN A 28 -12.00 -4.50 15.25
C ASN A 28 -12.28 -4.09 13.79
N ASN A 29 -11.30 -3.52 13.10
CA ASN A 29 -11.49 -3.06 11.71
C ASN A 29 -11.81 -4.20 10.74
N SER A 30 -11.27 -5.41 10.98
CA SER A 30 -11.61 -6.60 10.19
C SER A 30 -13.05 -7.05 10.45
N VAL A 31 -13.49 -7.05 11.71
CA VAL A 31 -14.87 -7.37 12.08
C VAL A 31 -15.83 -6.39 11.43
N VAL A 32 -15.58 -5.08 11.54
CA VAL A 32 -16.41 -4.04 10.91
C VAL A 32 -16.48 -4.22 9.39
N LYS A 33 -15.37 -4.59 8.75
CA LYS A 33 -15.33 -4.88 7.31
C LYS A 33 -16.19 -6.09 6.94
N TYR A 34 -16.11 -7.18 7.70
CA TYR A 34 -16.96 -8.36 7.49
C TYR A 34 -18.43 -8.02 7.68
N PHE A 35 -18.76 -7.22 8.68
CA PHE A 35 -20.12 -6.79 8.93
C PHE A 35 -20.67 -5.86 7.85
N LYS A 36 -19.82 -5.00 7.26
CA LYS A 36 -20.20 -4.21 6.09
C LYS A 36 -20.62 -5.10 4.92
N ASN A 37 -19.87 -6.16 4.66
CA ASN A 37 -20.20 -7.13 3.61
C ASN A 37 -21.49 -7.90 3.96
N PHE A 38 -21.64 -8.35 5.20
CA PHE A 38 -22.82 -9.06 5.66
C PHE A 38 -24.08 -8.17 5.60
N LYS A 39 -23.95 -6.89 5.97
CA LYS A 39 -25.04 -5.90 5.81
C LYS A 39 -25.46 -5.76 4.35
N THR A 40 -24.51 -5.81 3.40
CA THR A 40 -24.82 -5.77 1.96
C THR A 40 -25.65 -6.98 1.54
N VAL A 41 -25.32 -8.19 2.03
CA VAL A 41 -26.11 -9.41 1.80
C VAL A 41 -27.51 -9.28 2.40
N CYS A 42 -27.63 -8.78 3.65
CA CYS A 42 -28.94 -8.58 4.27
C CYS A 42 -29.81 -7.56 3.51
N ASN A 43 -29.19 -6.49 2.99
CA ASN A 43 -29.91 -5.52 2.14
C ASN A 43 -30.41 -6.16 0.84
N TYR A 44 -29.63 -7.06 0.25
CA TYR A 44 -30.07 -7.82 -0.92
C TYR A 44 -31.24 -8.74 -0.57
N CYS A 45 -31.14 -9.48 0.55
CA CYS A 45 -32.23 -10.35 1.04
C CYS A 45 -33.55 -9.58 1.28
N MET A 46 -33.46 -8.33 1.75
CA MET A 46 -34.64 -7.46 1.86
C MET A 46 -35.23 -7.10 0.50
N LYS A 47 -34.36 -6.81 -0.49
CA LYS A 47 -34.79 -6.49 -1.86
C LYS A 47 -35.60 -7.59 -2.55
N ILE A 48 -35.35 -8.85 -2.17
CA ILE A 48 -36.01 -10.04 -2.73
C ILE A 48 -36.99 -10.67 -1.75
N ASP A 49 -37.44 -9.90 -0.74
CA ASP A 49 -38.45 -10.27 0.26
C ASP A 49 -38.14 -11.57 1.07
N LEU A 50 -36.86 -11.92 1.20
CA LEU A 50 -36.41 -13.06 2.03
C LEU A 50 -36.42 -12.72 3.52
N ILE A 51 -36.27 -11.45 3.88
CA ILE A 51 -36.33 -10.95 5.27
C ILE A 51 -37.07 -9.63 5.32
N ASP A 52 -37.90 -9.46 6.36
CA ASP A 52 -38.76 -8.28 6.53
C ASP A 52 -37.97 -7.07 7.09
N LYS A 53 -36.92 -7.32 7.86
CA LYS A 53 -36.14 -6.27 8.56
C LYS A 53 -34.64 -6.55 8.50
N ASN A 54 -33.86 -5.51 8.24
CA ASN A 54 -32.42 -5.63 8.28
C ASN A 54 -31.93 -5.78 9.73
N PRO A 55 -31.23 -6.88 10.08
CA PRO A 55 -30.70 -7.10 11.44
C PRO A 55 -29.66 -6.06 11.85
N PHE A 56 -29.08 -5.33 10.91
CA PHE A 56 -28.10 -4.27 11.16
C PHE A 56 -28.69 -2.89 11.43
N ASN A 57 -30.03 -2.71 11.49
CA ASN A 57 -30.66 -1.38 11.65
C ASN A 57 -30.17 -0.62 12.90
N LYS A 58 -29.83 -1.33 13.97
CA LYS A 58 -29.33 -0.75 15.23
C LYS A 58 -27.83 -0.91 15.41
N TYR A 59 -27.13 -1.52 14.45
CA TYR A 59 -25.69 -1.77 14.53
C TYR A 59 -24.88 -0.61 13.93
N SER A 60 -23.98 -0.05 14.72
CA SER A 60 -23.07 1.00 14.31
C SER A 60 -21.61 0.62 14.64
N GLY A 61 -21.02 -0.24 13.83
CA GLY A 61 -19.59 -0.55 13.96
C GLY A 61 -18.74 0.65 13.57
N LYS A 62 -17.84 1.07 14.48
CA LYS A 62 -16.88 2.15 14.22
C LYS A 62 -15.52 1.58 13.86
N LEU A 63 -14.91 2.13 12.82
CA LEU A 63 -13.52 1.83 12.49
C LEU A 63 -12.59 2.55 13.47
N ASN A 64 -11.59 1.81 13.96
CA ASN A 64 -10.48 2.45 14.67
C ASN A 64 -9.60 3.13 13.61
N VAL A 65 -9.43 4.44 13.73
CA VAL A 65 -8.52 5.20 12.89
C VAL A 65 -7.10 4.87 13.34
N SER A 66 -6.28 4.39 12.42
CA SER A 66 -4.84 4.26 12.62
C SER A 66 -4.15 5.41 11.89
N GLU A 67 -3.20 6.05 12.55
CA GLU A 67 -2.35 7.03 11.88
C GLU A 67 -1.57 6.37 10.75
N ALA A 68 -1.45 7.08 9.64
CA ALA A 68 -0.65 6.62 8.53
C ALA A 68 0.84 6.73 8.89
N ILE A 69 1.55 5.61 8.88
CA ILE A 69 3.00 5.59 9.07
C ILE A 69 3.66 5.94 7.74
N PHE A 70 4.58 6.90 7.76
CA PHE A 70 5.40 7.29 6.62
C PHE A 70 6.83 7.59 7.07
N LEU A 71 7.78 7.62 6.14
CA LEU A 71 9.15 8.00 6.41
C LEU A 71 9.31 9.52 6.35
N THR A 72 10.03 10.08 7.32
CA THR A 72 10.52 11.46 7.25
C THR A 72 11.61 11.58 6.19
N GLN A 73 11.95 12.81 5.78
CA GLN A 73 13.05 13.02 4.83
C GLN A 73 14.38 12.45 5.35
N ASN A 74 14.67 12.62 6.63
CA ASN A 74 15.90 12.06 7.24
C ASN A 74 15.95 10.54 7.18
N GLU A 75 14.83 9.86 7.43
CA GLU A 75 14.76 8.39 7.33
C GLU A 75 14.90 7.91 5.89
N LEU A 76 14.28 8.63 4.94
CA LEU A 76 14.39 8.35 3.52
C LEU A 76 15.85 8.50 3.05
N ASP A 77 16.49 9.58 3.45
CA ASP A 77 17.92 9.85 3.19
C ASP A 77 18.84 8.78 3.80
N LYS A 78 18.55 8.29 5.01
CA LYS A 78 19.29 7.20 5.63
C LYS A 78 19.25 5.94 4.77
N ILE A 79 18.06 5.55 4.29
CA ILE A 79 17.90 4.37 3.43
C ILE A 79 18.65 4.56 2.12
N GLU A 80 18.55 5.75 1.50
CA GLU A 80 19.17 6.03 0.20
C GLU A 80 20.71 6.00 0.29
N LYS A 81 21.27 6.60 1.35
CA LYS A 81 22.74 6.77 1.50
C LYS A 81 23.44 5.59 2.15
N LYS A 82 22.71 4.67 2.79
CA LYS A 82 23.30 3.53 3.49
C LYS A 82 24.03 2.61 2.52
N ILE A 83 25.28 2.32 2.81
CA ILE A 83 26.05 1.29 2.10
C ILE A 83 25.55 -0.07 2.60
N ILE A 84 25.04 -0.88 1.69
CA ILE A 84 24.54 -2.23 1.95
C ILE A 84 25.33 -3.17 1.03
N GLU A 85 26.10 -4.09 1.60
CA GLU A 85 26.92 -5.04 0.82
C GLU A 85 26.08 -6.11 0.13
N SER A 86 24.95 -6.49 0.74
CA SER A 86 24.06 -7.53 0.20
C SER A 86 23.31 -7.06 -1.05
N GLU A 87 23.60 -7.68 -2.19
CA GLU A 87 22.92 -7.37 -3.46
C GLU A 87 21.40 -7.59 -3.38
N ARG A 88 20.93 -8.63 -2.65
CA ARG A 88 19.51 -8.90 -2.47
C ARG A 88 18.79 -7.76 -1.74
N LEU A 89 19.43 -7.19 -0.70
CA LEU A 89 18.87 -6.06 0.04
C LEU A 89 18.93 -4.78 -0.79
N ASN A 90 20.00 -4.56 -1.55
CA ASN A 90 20.11 -3.43 -2.47
C ASN A 90 18.99 -3.43 -3.51
N ARG A 91 18.65 -4.59 -4.09
CA ARG A 91 17.53 -4.69 -5.03
C ARG A 91 16.19 -4.32 -4.38
N VAL A 92 15.94 -4.82 -3.17
CA VAL A 92 14.70 -4.50 -2.45
C VAL A 92 14.65 -3.03 -2.04
N ARG A 93 15.77 -2.46 -1.58
CA ARG A 93 15.92 -1.04 -1.30
C ARG A 93 15.58 -0.18 -2.52
N ASP A 94 16.12 -0.52 -3.68
CA ASP A 94 15.91 0.24 -4.91
C ASP A 94 14.42 0.19 -5.33
N ILE A 95 13.76 -0.97 -5.26
CA ILE A 95 12.32 -1.10 -5.51
C ILE A 95 11.51 -0.27 -4.52
N PHE A 96 11.89 -0.29 -3.24
CA PHE A 96 11.21 0.47 -2.19
C PHE A 96 11.36 1.98 -2.39
N LEU A 97 12.59 2.46 -2.63
CA LEU A 97 12.87 3.86 -2.92
C LEU A 97 12.16 4.32 -4.21
N PHE A 98 12.15 3.49 -5.24
CA PHE A 98 11.39 3.78 -6.46
C PHE A 98 9.90 4.02 -6.12
N SER A 99 9.30 3.17 -5.29
CA SER A 99 7.91 3.36 -4.85
C SER A 99 7.73 4.59 -3.96
N CYS A 100 8.72 4.95 -3.12
CA CYS A 100 8.71 6.18 -2.31
C CYS A 100 8.75 7.45 -3.16
N TYR A 101 9.44 7.44 -4.29
CA TYR A 101 9.59 8.61 -5.16
C TYR A 101 8.58 8.69 -6.31
N THR A 102 7.80 7.65 -6.55
CA THR A 102 6.83 7.58 -7.67
C THR A 102 5.40 7.34 -7.24
N GLY A 103 5.17 6.85 -6.00
CA GLY A 103 3.85 6.48 -5.51
C GLY A 103 3.28 5.19 -6.10
N TYR A 104 3.98 4.55 -7.04
CA TYR A 104 3.52 3.29 -7.62
C TYR A 104 3.47 2.18 -6.58
N ALA A 105 2.39 1.39 -6.59
CA ALA A 105 2.35 0.13 -5.87
C ALA A 105 3.42 -0.82 -6.44
N PRO A 106 4.00 -1.74 -5.62
CA PRO A 106 5.06 -2.64 -6.08
C PRO A 106 4.69 -3.45 -7.32
N VAL A 107 3.43 -3.87 -7.41
CA VAL A 107 2.93 -4.64 -8.56
C VAL A 107 2.98 -3.80 -9.84
N ASP A 108 2.55 -2.54 -9.77
CA ASP A 108 2.55 -1.63 -10.91
C ASP A 108 4.00 -1.22 -11.25
N ALA A 109 4.80 -0.86 -10.24
CA ALA A 109 6.22 -0.50 -10.41
C ALA A 109 7.04 -1.59 -11.11
N CYS A 110 6.91 -2.85 -10.68
CA CYS A 110 7.62 -4.00 -11.27
C CYS A 110 7.11 -4.40 -12.67
N ASN A 111 6.00 -3.85 -13.13
CA ASN A 111 5.49 -4.08 -14.47
C ASN A 111 5.88 -2.98 -15.46
N LEU A 112 6.39 -1.84 -15.00
CA LEU A 112 6.86 -0.76 -15.85
C LEU A 112 8.01 -1.21 -16.77
N THR A 113 7.92 -0.79 -18.03
CA THR A 113 8.93 -1.06 -19.07
C THR A 113 9.55 0.26 -19.53
N ILE A 114 10.59 0.16 -20.36
CA ILE A 114 11.22 1.32 -20.95
C ILE A 114 10.23 2.16 -21.78
N ASP A 115 9.21 1.54 -22.38
CA ASP A 115 8.19 2.23 -23.15
C ASP A 115 7.30 3.15 -22.30
N ASN A 116 7.27 2.94 -20.97
CA ASN A 116 6.58 3.83 -20.04
C ASN A 116 7.39 5.10 -19.71
N LEU A 117 8.68 5.12 -20.04
CA LEU A 117 9.58 6.23 -19.76
C LEU A 117 9.61 7.18 -20.96
N ILE A 118 9.03 8.35 -20.80
CA ILE A 118 8.89 9.36 -21.87
C ILE A 118 9.69 10.59 -21.49
N GLN A 119 10.42 11.16 -22.42
CA GLN A 119 11.11 12.44 -22.25
C GLN A 119 10.28 13.55 -22.87
N ASP A 120 10.05 14.63 -22.11
CA ASP A 120 9.37 15.82 -22.63
C ASP A 120 10.32 16.73 -23.46
N ASN A 121 9.76 17.75 -24.07
CA ASN A 121 10.53 18.70 -24.91
C ASN A 121 11.55 19.55 -24.10
N LEU A 122 11.46 19.55 -22.78
CA LEU A 122 12.39 20.25 -21.88
C LEU A 122 13.50 19.32 -21.35
N GLY A 123 13.49 18.04 -21.75
CA GLY A 123 14.46 17.05 -21.32
C GLY A 123 14.10 16.34 -20.00
N ASN A 124 12.94 16.62 -19.38
CA ASN A 124 12.52 15.94 -18.19
C ASN A 124 11.92 14.56 -18.53
N PHE A 125 12.16 13.60 -17.66
CA PHE A 125 11.59 12.27 -17.80
C PHE A 125 10.29 12.12 -17.02
N TRP A 126 9.35 11.38 -17.61
CA TRP A 126 8.05 11.07 -17.05
C TRP A 126 7.78 9.56 -17.16
N ILE A 127 7.18 8.98 -16.14
CA ILE A 127 6.61 7.64 -16.25
C ILE A 127 5.13 7.80 -16.55
N MET A 128 4.72 7.32 -17.74
CA MET A 128 3.35 7.36 -18.18
C MET A 128 2.77 5.96 -18.25
N THR A 129 1.71 5.70 -17.49
CA THR A 129 1.05 4.39 -17.42
C THR A 129 -0.42 4.50 -17.08
N GLU A 130 -1.09 3.37 -17.16
CA GLU A 130 -2.48 3.21 -16.74
C GLU A 130 -2.53 2.22 -15.57
N ARG A 131 -3.16 2.60 -14.45
CA ARG A 131 -3.25 1.75 -13.26
C ARG A 131 -4.07 0.50 -13.56
N GLN A 132 -3.50 -0.68 -13.42
CA GLN A 132 -4.16 -1.96 -13.71
C GLN A 132 -5.48 -2.15 -12.95
N LYS A 133 -5.57 -1.65 -11.70
CA LYS A 133 -6.75 -1.82 -10.86
C LYS A 133 -7.92 -0.92 -11.24
N THR A 134 -7.68 0.26 -11.79
CA THR A 134 -8.70 1.31 -11.96
C THR A 134 -8.81 1.84 -13.38
N GLY A 135 -7.90 1.52 -14.29
CA GLY A 135 -7.83 2.08 -15.64
C GLY A 135 -7.50 3.58 -15.67
N ILE A 136 -7.07 4.16 -14.54
CA ILE A 136 -6.76 5.59 -14.45
C ILE A 136 -5.34 5.83 -14.96
N LYS A 137 -5.19 6.81 -15.87
CA LYS A 137 -3.88 7.27 -16.32
C LYS A 137 -3.10 7.89 -15.17
N SER A 138 -1.84 7.51 -15.04
CA SER A 138 -0.91 8.01 -14.03
C SER A 138 0.35 8.53 -14.73
N ASN A 139 0.61 9.83 -14.60
CA ASN A 139 1.78 10.48 -15.14
C ASN A 139 2.61 11.00 -13.98
N VAL A 140 3.78 10.41 -13.76
CA VAL A 140 4.63 10.74 -12.63
C VAL A 140 5.97 11.29 -13.14
N PRO A 141 6.41 12.47 -12.68
CA PRO A 141 7.72 13.01 -13.04
C PRO A 141 8.81 12.15 -12.41
N VAL A 142 9.86 11.90 -13.17
CA VAL A 142 11.02 11.11 -12.72
C VAL A 142 11.99 12.02 -11.98
N LEU A 143 11.99 11.92 -10.66
CA LEU A 143 12.91 12.66 -9.81
C LEU A 143 14.33 12.09 -9.89
N GLY A 144 15.34 12.88 -9.51
CA GLY A 144 16.74 12.48 -9.55
C GLY A 144 17.05 11.10 -8.94
N PRO A 145 16.56 10.77 -7.72
CA PRO A 145 16.74 9.46 -7.14
C PRO A 145 16.13 8.32 -7.98
N THR A 146 14.92 8.52 -8.51
CA THR A 146 14.26 7.56 -9.40
C THR A 146 15.08 7.33 -10.67
N LEU A 147 15.60 8.39 -11.28
CA LEU A 147 16.40 8.29 -12.50
C LEU A 147 17.70 7.50 -12.26
N ARG A 148 18.35 7.70 -11.10
CA ARG A 148 19.54 6.90 -10.71
C ARG A 148 19.23 5.41 -10.63
N ILE A 149 18.07 5.07 -10.04
CA ILE A 149 17.63 3.67 -9.94
C ILE A 149 17.35 3.09 -11.32
N ILE A 150 16.61 3.80 -12.18
CA ILE A 150 16.33 3.35 -13.56
C ILE A 150 17.63 3.08 -14.31
N LYS A 151 18.57 4.02 -14.31
CA LYS A 151 19.87 3.86 -14.98
C LYS A 151 20.68 2.68 -14.46
N LYS A 152 20.58 2.34 -13.18
CA LYS A 152 21.26 1.18 -12.59
C LYS A 152 20.80 -0.16 -13.21
N TYR A 153 19.52 -0.23 -13.62
CA TYR A 153 18.93 -1.44 -14.19
C TYR A 153 18.77 -1.39 -15.72
N GLU A 154 19.18 -0.30 -16.35
CA GLU A 154 19.18 -0.13 -17.79
C GLU A 154 19.99 -1.22 -18.49
N GLY A 155 19.43 -1.82 -19.54
CA GLY A 155 20.09 -2.90 -20.30
C GLY A 155 20.10 -4.28 -19.63
N ILE A 156 19.63 -4.41 -18.37
CA ILE A 156 19.54 -5.72 -17.69
C ILE A 156 18.25 -6.45 -18.10
N SER A 157 17.15 -5.72 -18.29
CA SER A 157 15.86 -6.26 -18.75
C SER A 157 15.04 -5.16 -19.40
N GLU A 158 13.91 -5.53 -20.03
CA GLU A 158 12.94 -4.56 -20.54
C GLU A 158 12.19 -3.79 -19.42
N LYS A 159 12.34 -4.20 -18.15
CA LYS A 159 11.70 -3.58 -17.01
C LYS A 159 12.56 -2.45 -16.43
N LEU A 160 11.90 -1.37 -15.98
CA LEU A 160 12.59 -0.24 -15.33
C LEU A 160 13.26 -0.62 -14.02
N ILE A 161 12.69 -1.59 -13.29
CA ILE A 161 13.23 -2.10 -12.01
C ILE A 161 13.03 -3.62 -11.91
N PRO A 162 13.81 -4.33 -11.06
CA PRO A 162 13.68 -5.76 -10.86
C PRO A 162 12.31 -6.16 -10.31
N LYS A 163 11.85 -7.36 -10.64
CA LYS A 163 10.61 -7.93 -10.10
C LYS A 163 10.91 -8.94 -8.99
N LEU A 164 10.30 -8.74 -7.83
CA LEU A 164 10.36 -9.64 -6.68
C LEU A 164 8.95 -9.90 -6.13
N SER A 165 8.75 -11.02 -5.43
CA SER A 165 7.47 -11.30 -4.77
C SER A 165 7.28 -10.42 -3.53
N ASN A 166 6.04 -9.95 -3.28
CA ASN A 166 5.71 -9.10 -2.13
C ASN A 166 6.15 -9.69 -0.78
N GLN A 167 6.03 -11.01 -0.62
CA GLN A 167 6.42 -11.69 0.61
C GLN A 167 7.92 -11.59 0.87
N LYS A 168 8.76 -11.84 -0.14
CA LYS A 168 10.22 -11.68 -0.04
C LYS A 168 10.62 -10.23 0.21
N MET A 169 9.98 -9.29 -0.51
CA MET A 169 10.25 -7.87 -0.36
C MET A 169 9.98 -7.38 1.06
N ASN A 170 8.81 -7.70 1.66
CA ASN A 170 8.50 -7.28 3.02
C ASN A 170 9.42 -7.92 4.08
N ALA A 171 9.89 -9.15 3.87
CA ALA A 171 10.88 -9.76 4.76
C ALA A 171 12.22 -9.00 4.73
N TYR A 172 12.70 -8.66 3.54
CA TYR A 172 13.96 -7.92 3.39
C TYR A 172 13.85 -6.44 3.80
N LEU A 173 12.68 -5.82 3.74
CA LEU A 173 12.48 -4.47 4.26
C LEU A 173 12.68 -4.39 5.77
N LYS A 174 12.38 -5.45 6.52
CA LYS A 174 12.70 -5.51 7.95
C LYS A 174 14.21 -5.50 8.19
N GLU A 175 14.96 -6.31 7.45
CA GLU A 175 16.43 -6.30 7.51
C GLU A 175 17.00 -4.91 7.14
N ILE A 176 16.43 -4.25 6.12
CA ILE A 176 16.85 -2.89 5.73
C ILE A 176 16.54 -1.87 6.84
N ALA A 177 15.38 -1.98 7.51
CA ALA A 177 15.05 -1.10 8.64
C ALA A 177 16.08 -1.22 9.76
N GLU A 178 16.45 -2.45 10.13
CA GLU A 178 17.48 -2.72 11.15
C GLU A 178 18.85 -2.14 10.75
N VAL A 179 19.31 -2.41 9.53
CA VAL A 179 20.59 -1.90 9.02
C VAL A 179 20.62 -0.38 8.95
N CYS A 180 19.48 0.27 8.67
CA CYS A 180 19.35 1.73 8.58
C CYS A 180 18.96 2.40 9.92
N GLU A 181 18.83 1.63 11.00
CA GLU A 181 18.42 2.13 12.33
C GLU A 181 17.11 2.91 12.26
N ILE A 182 16.09 2.29 11.64
CA ILE A 182 14.74 2.82 11.51
C ILE A 182 13.81 1.97 12.37
N GLU A 183 13.21 2.59 13.39
CA GLU A 183 12.30 1.90 14.33
C GLU A 183 10.95 1.52 13.71
N LYS A 184 10.58 2.14 12.58
CA LYS A 184 9.31 1.87 11.90
C LYS A 184 9.35 0.52 11.18
N GLU A 185 8.26 -0.24 11.26
CA GLU A 185 8.12 -1.48 10.50
C GLU A 185 7.92 -1.16 9.00
N LEU A 186 9.00 -1.24 8.22
CA LEU A 186 8.95 -0.93 6.80
C LEU A 186 8.10 -1.94 6.03
N THR A 187 7.16 -1.43 5.26
CA THR A 187 6.33 -2.17 4.31
C THR A 187 6.16 -1.34 3.03
N PHE A 188 5.81 -1.97 1.92
CA PHE A 188 5.55 -1.20 0.70
C PHE A 188 4.36 -0.25 0.80
N HIS A 189 3.46 -0.47 1.75
CA HIS A 189 2.37 0.48 2.01
C HIS A 189 2.92 1.82 2.54
N ILE A 190 3.96 1.76 3.38
CA ILE A 190 4.66 2.95 3.87
C ILE A 190 5.31 3.74 2.72
N ALA A 191 5.79 3.08 1.68
CA ALA A 191 6.37 3.76 0.51
C ALA A 191 5.35 4.71 -0.15
N GLN A 192 4.10 4.27 -0.35
CA GLN A 192 3.04 5.11 -0.92
C GLN A 192 2.66 6.27 0.01
N HIS A 193 2.59 6.03 1.32
CA HIS A 193 2.36 7.10 2.30
C HIS A 193 3.53 8.10 2.33
N THR A 194 4.77 7.62 2.20
CA THR A 194 5.97 8.46 2.13
C THR A 194 5.94 9.32 0.87
N PHE A 195 5.56 8.75 -0.28
CA PHE A 195 5.36 9.54 -1.50
C PHE A 195 4.35 10.67 -1.27
N ALA A 196 3.14 10.31 -0.81
CA ALA A 196 2.07 11.27 -0.62
C ALA A 196 2.42 12.37 0.39
N THR A 197 3.14 12.05 1.46
CA THR A 197 3.43 12.99 2.55
C THR A 197 4.76 13.68 2.34
N THR A 198 5.87 12.92 2.39
CA THR A 198 7.23 13.49 2.43
C THR A 198 7.69 13.96 1.06
N VAL A 199 7.39 13.23 -0.01
CA VAL A 199 7.89 13.57 -1.34
C VAL A 199 7.00 14.60 -2.04
N THR A 200 5.68 14.60 -1.79
CA THR A 200 4.77 15.51 -2.50
C THR A 200 4.23 16.63 -1.60
N LEU A 201 3.41 16.35 -0.58
CA LEU A 201 2.75 17.38 0.23
C LEU A 201 3.75 18.31 0.93
N THR A 202 4.84 17.78 1.50
CA THR A 202 5.88 18.60 2.16
C THR A 202 6.59 19.52 1.15
N ASN A 203 6.59 19.19 -0.13
CA ASN A 203 7.17 19.99 -1.21
C ASN A 203 6.10 20.80 -1.97
N GLY A 204 4.93 21.03 -1.38
CA GLY A 204 3.91 21.94 -1.89
C GLY A 204 3.04 21.39 -3.05
N VAL A 205 3.11 20.09 -3.34
CA VAL A 205 2.21 19.47 -4.33
C VAL A 205 0.82 19.31 -3.72
N PRO A 206 -0.25 19.83 -4.32
CA PRO A 206 -1.61 19.68 -3.81
C PRO A 206 -2.05 18.21 -3.74
N ILE A 207 -2.83 17.87 -2.71
CA ILE A 207 -3.28 16.49 -2.49
C ILE A 207 -4.14 15.96 -3.65
N GLU A 208 -4.86 16.82 -4.32
CA GLU A 208 -5.68 16.52 -5.50
C GLU A 208 -4.83 16.00 -6.67
N SER A 209 -3.55 16.39 -6.72
CA SER A 209 -2.60 15.91 -7.74
C SER A 209 -1.97 14.57 -7.39
N VAL A 210 -2.14 14.08 -6.15
CA VAL A 210 -1.50 12.87 -5.63
C VAL A 210 -2.48 11.70 -5.56
N SER A 211 -3.78 11.96 -5.63
CA SER A 211 -4.86 10.96 -5.45
C SER A 211 -5.14 10.08 -6.70
#